data_1a6ee99318394e5aa76112ed78553598
#
_entry.id   1a6ee99318394e5aa76112ed78553598
#
_cell.length_a   1.000
_cell.length_b   1.000
_cell.length_c   1.000
_cell.angle_alpha   90.00
_cell.angle_beta   90.00
_cell.angle_gamma   90.00
#
_symmetry.space_group_name_H-M   'P 1'
#
loop_
_entity.id
_entity.type
_entity.pdbx_description
1 polymer ?
#
loop_
_entity_poly.entity_id
_entity_poly.type
_entity_poly.pdbx_seq_one_letter_code
_entity_poly.pdbx_strand_id
1 'polypeptide(L)'
;MKDLKHMIYFENLLDNAYNELVREAQSDGRIAMGYTCFHIPEVLLNLDNCFSVRLRAPYMGSTEIATYYLASSSCEFSRALLERAIEGGYQFLDGIAGVDICECMNRCYENMELLDIKGKNKDNFFISYVDVPGKDEEITVEHVVEQLRRKVLQPLHDRYGTDISDKAMREAVEKFNEMCRIINEMGEMRKAENPVITGAEFHKIVLATYVCPKDLILDKLYETLEELKTREPDKKSPFRARVVIVGGEIDDPDMIELVEDSGAYVAADRFCYGSIPGRKEIPLNDEEDVLTQIVRFNIQETACPRYLSLIHI
;
A
#
# COMPACT_ATOMS: atom_id res chain seq x y z
N MET A 1 17.81 21.96 3.92
CA MET A 1 16.42 22.45 4.15
C MET A 1 16.10 22.32 5.64
N LYS A 2 15.09 23.04 6.13
CA LYS A 2 14.59 22.83 7.50
C LYS A 2 13.80 21.53 7.52
N ASP A 3 13.93 20.72 8.60
CA ASP A 3 13.17 19.49 8.76
C ASP A 3 11.67 19.76 8.76
N LEU A 4 10.90 18.84 8.16
CA LEU A 4 9.45 18.90 8.17
C LEU A 4 8.90 18.60 9.57
N LYS A 5 7.94 19.40 10.02
CA LYS A 5 7.35 19.33 11.36
C LYS A 5 6.83 17.92 11.72
N HIS A 6 6.25 17.21 10.73
CA HIS A 6 5.62 15.93 10.95
C HIS A 6 6.46 14.72 10.50
N MET A 7 7.75 14.90 10.14
CA MET A 7 8.56 13.77 9.66
C MET A 7 8.71 12.69 10.71
N ILE A 8 9.04 13.03 11.96
CA ILE A 8 9.13 12.07 13.07
C ILE A 8 7.80 11.34 13.30
N TYR A 9 6.67 12.04 13.13
CA TYR A 9 5.36 11.42 13.23
C TYR A 9 5.15 10.34 12.15
N PHE A 10 5.49 10.64 10.89
CA PHE A 10 5.40 9.64 9.82
C PHE A 10 6.35 8.46 10.03
N GLU A 11 7.58 8.72 10.48
CA GLU A 11 8.56 7.67 10.83
C GLU A 11 8.02 6.75 11.93
N ASN A 12 7.48 7.29 13.00
CA ASN A 12 6.89 6.50 14.08
C ASN A 12 5.72 5.59 13.61
N LEU A 13 4.94 6.02 12.61
CA LEU A 13 3.91 5.17 12.02
C LEU A 13 4.51 3.99 11.24
N LEU A 14 5.76 4.12 10.76
CA LEU A 14 6.44 3.09 9.98
C LEU A 14 7.20 2.08 10.84
N ASP A 15 7.52 2.41 12.08
CA ASP A 15 8.30 1.55 12.98
C ASP A 15 7.58 0.27 13.36
N ASN A 16 6.24 0.32 13.44
CA ASN A 16 5.45 -0.84 13.83
C ASN A 16 4.17 -0.91 12.99
N ALA A 17 3.87 -2.10 12.46
CA ALA A 17 2.62 -2.33 11.73
C ALA A 17 1.37 -2.08 12.60
N TYR A 18 1.46 -2.34 13.92
CA TYR A 18 0.44 -1.99 14.91
C TYR A 18 0.72 -0.62 15.52
N ASN A 19 0.73 0.42 14.67
CA ASN A 19 1.00 1.81 15.03
C ASN A 19 -0.18 2.46 15.79
N GLU A 20 0.02 3.71 16.22
CA GLU A 20 -0.97 4.42 17.05
C GLU A 20 -2.31 4.61 16.35
N LEU A 21 -2.33 4.94 15.05
CA LEU A 21 -3.56 5.13 14.29
C LEU A 21 -4.33 3.84 14.05
N VAL A 22 -3.60 2.73 13.86
CA VAL A 22 -4.21 1.38 13.79
C VAL A 22 -4.86 1.02 15.13
N ARG A 23 -4.17 1.29 16.27
CA ARG A 23 -4.74 1.06 17.60
C ARG A 23 -5.97 1.92 17.87
N GLU A 24 -5.91 3.20 17.50
CA GLU A 24 -7.04 4.12 17.62
C GLU A 24 -8.26 3.58 16.87
N ALA A 25 -8.12 3.29 15.58
CA ALA A 25 -9.22 2.78 14.76
C ALA A 25 -9.79 1.47 15.29
N GLN A 26 -8.94 0.53 15.77
CA GLN A 26 -9.43 -0.71 16.36
C GLN A 26 -10.11 -0.50 17.72
N SER A 27 -9.70 0.50 18.50
CA SER A 27 -10.41 0.85 19.74
C SER A 27 -11.84 1.37 19.47
N ASP A 28 -12.06 1.93 18.29
CA ASP A 28 -13.39 2.35 17.79
C ASP A 28 -14.18 1.20 17.13
N GLY A 29 -13.63 -0.03 17.17
CA GLY A 29 -14.26 -1.22 16.62
C GLY A 29 -14.09 -1.40 15.11
N ARG A 30 -13.19 -0.67 14.46
CA ARG A 30 -12.92 -0.79 13.03
C ARG A 30 -12.09 -2.04 12.72
N ILE A 31 -12.28 -2.56 11.52
CA ILE A 31 -11.72 -3.82 11.01
C ILE A 31 -10.45 -3.54 10.21
N ALA A 32 -9.34 -4.17 10.61
CA ALA A 32 -8.04 -4.03 9.97
C ALA A 32 -7.83 -5.08 8.87
N MET A 33 -7.78 -4.66 7.61
CA MET A 33 -7.54 -5.53 6.46
C MET A 33 -6.13 -5.40 5.94
N GLY A 34 -5.35 -6.50 6.03
CA GLY A 34 -4.01 -6.58 5.46
C GLY A 34 -4.04 -6.79 3.94
N TYR A 35 -3.07 -6.24 3.22
CA TYR A 35 -2.85 -6.53 1.81
C TYR A 35 -1.37 -6.28 1.45
N THR A 36 -0.91 -6.78 0.30
CA THR A 36 0.47 -6.53 -0.18
C THR A 36 0.53 -5.90 -1.56
N CYS A 37 -0.43 -6.20 -2.41
CA CYS A 37 -0.37 -5.89 -3.84
C CYS A 37 -1.51 -4.97 -4.29
N PHE A 38 -1.20 -4.02 -5.17
CA PHE A 38 -2.16 -3.07 -5.75
C PHE A 38 -3.22 -3.68 -6.65
N HIS A 39 -3.05 -4.93 -7.06
CA HIS A 39 -4.11 -5.62 -7.80
C HIS A 39 -5.33 -5.92 -6.93
N ILE A 40 -5.21 -5.79 -5.60
CA ILE A 40 -6.36 -5.52 -4.75
C ILE A 40 -6.59 -4.01 -4.78
N PRO A 41 -7.74 -3.53 -5.28
CA PRO A 41 -8.07 -2.12 -5.16
C PRO A 41 -8.17 -1.72 -3.69
N GLU A 42 -7.17 -1.00 -3.18
CA GLU A 42 -7.06 -0.63 -1.77
C GLU A 42 -8.35 0.03 -1.24
N VAL A 43 -9.03 0.78 -2.10
CA VAL A 43 -10.28 1.48 -1.75
C VAL A 43 -11.37 0.53 -1.24
N LEU A 44 -11.41 -0.71 -1.73
CA LEU A 44 -12.37 -1.73 -1.28
C LEU A 44 -12.07 -2.29 0.11
N LEU A 45 -10.88 -2.03 0.66
CA LEU A 45 -10.50 -2.37 2.03
C LEU A 45 -10.68 -1.19 2.99
N ASN A 46 -11.24 -0.07 2.52
CA ASN A 46 -11.51 1.14 3.30
C ASN A 46 -13.00 1.52 3.27
N LEU A 47 -13.87 0.51 3.20
CA LEU A 47 -15.33 0.68 3.23
C LEU A 47 -15.83 0.79 4.67
N ASP A 48 -16.78 1.70 4.92
CA ASP A 48 -17.55 1.79 6.17
C ASP A 48 -16.67 1.62 7.43
N ASN A 49 -16.80 0.47 8.10
CA ASN A 49 -16.07 0.14 9.32
C ASN A 49 -14.67 -0.48 9.08
N CYS A 50 -14.21 -0.57 7.83
CA CYS A 50 -12.92 -1.17 7.50
C CYS A 50 -11.84 -0.13 7.25
N PHE A 51 -10.58 -0.54 7.43
CA PHE A 51 -9.41 0.18 6.96
C PHE A 51 -8.32 -0.79 6.48
N SER A 52 -7.53 -0.33 5.52
CA SER A 52 -6.44 -1.11 4.95
C SER A 52 -5.12 -0.88 5.66
N VAL A 53 -4.32 -1.93 5.79
CA VAL A 53 -2.91 -1.89 6.21
C VAL A 53 -2.08 -2.66 5.20
N ARG A 54 -1.18 -1.99 4.50
CA ARG A 54 -0.26 -2.66 3.59
C ARG A 54 0.86 -3.33 4.36
N LEU A 55 1.01 -4.64 4.18
CA LEU A 55 1.98 -5.44 4.93
C LEU A 55 3.40 -5.12 4.49
N ARG A 56 4.27 -4.86 5.43
CA ARG A 56 5.68 -4.51 5.26
C ARG A 56 6.52 -5.33 6.25
N ALA A 57 7.74 -5.65 5.86
CA ALA A 57 8.69 -6.31 6.74
C ALA A 57 10.11 -5.72 6.62
N PRO A 58 10.28 -4.39 6.73
CA PRO A 58 11.60 -3.79 6.76
C PRO A 58 12.35 -4.23 8.02
N TYR A 59 13.67 -4.12 7.98
CA TYR A 59 14.57 -4.39 9.13
C TYR A 59 14.46 -5.81 9.72
N MET A 60 14.05 -6.79 8.91
CA MET A 60 14.10 -8.19 9.36
C MET A 60 15.56 -8.64 9.49
N GLY A 61 15.99 -8.91 10.73
CA GLY A 61 17.35 -9.34 11.03
C GLY A 61 17.66 -10.75 10.51
N SER A 62 16.65 -11.58 10.34
CA SER A 62 16.76 -12.95 9.83
C SER A 62 15.45 -13.38 9.16
N THR A 63 15.53 -14.35 8.25
CA THR A 63 14.38 -15.04 7.65
C THR A 63 14.54 -16.56 7.79
N GLU A 64 15.21 -17.01 8.88
CA GLU A 64 15.56 -18.41 9.08
C GLU A 64 14.33 -19.29 9.28
N ILE A 65 13.35 -18.87 10.07
CA ILE A 65 12.13 -19.65 10.32
C ILE A 65 11.32 -19.75 9.04
N ALA A 66 11.13 -18.63 8.33
CA ALA A 66 10.42 -18.62 7.05
C ALA A 66 11.07 -19.55 6.02
N THR A 67 12.39 -19.75 6.06
CA THR A 67 13.11 -20.63 5.14
C THR A 67 12.78 -22.12 5.32
N TYR A 68 12.20 -22.51 6.44
CA TYR A 68 11.65 -23.88 6.61
C TYR A 68 10.35 -24.10 5.80
N TYR A 69 9.63 -23.04 5.48
CA TYR A 69 8.35 -23.07 4.78
C TYR A 69 8.44 -22.57 3.35
N LEU A 70 9.34 -21.63 3.09
CA LEU A 70 9.64 -21.08 1.76
C LEU A 70 11.10 -21.41 1.41
N ALA A 71 11.33 -21.93 0.21
CA ALA A 71 12.69 -22.24 -0.24
C ALA A 71 13.58 -20.99 -0.14
N SER A 72 14.90 -21.19 0.13
CA SER A 72 15.88 -20.10 0.19
C SER A 72 16.01 -19.31 -1.12
N SER A 73 15.60 -19.92 -2.24
CA SER A 73 15.52 -19.27 -3.56
C SER A 73 14.26 -18.44 -3.78
N SER A 74 13.31 -18.48 -2.85
CA SER A 74 12.12 -17.63 -2.91
C SER A 74 12.48 -16.18 -2.68
N CYS A 75 11.61 -15.28 -3.15
CA CYS A 75 11.74 -13.83 -2.96
C CYS A 75 11.96 -13.50 -1.48
N GLU A 76 12.99 -12.70 -1.20
CA GLU A 76 13.35 -12.30 0.16
C GLU A 76 12.21 -11.52 0.84
N PHE A 77 11.52 -10.67 0.10
CA PHE A 77 10.36 -9.95 0.60
C PHE A 77 9.26 -10.90 1.10
N SER A 78 8.94 -11.97 0.34
CA SER A 78 7.94 -12.96 0.78
C SER A 78 8.36 -13.74 2.04
N ARG A 79 9.68 -14.05 2.16
CA ARG A 79 10.22 -14.69 3.36
C ARG A 79 10.19 -13.75 4.56
N ALA A 80 10.55 -12.47 4.38
CA ALA A 80 10.50 -11.47 5.44
C ALA A 80 9.07 -11.25 5.95
N LEU A 81 8.08 -11.19 5.06
CA LEU A 81 6.67 -11.12 5.45
C LEU A 81 6.21 -12.35 6.25
N LEU A 82 6.60 -13.55 5.81
CA LEU A 82 6.25 -14.78 6.52
C LEU A 82 6.92 -14.83 7.89
N GLU A 83 8.21 -14.48 7.98
CA GLU A 83 8.93 -14.42 9.27
C GLU A 83 8.21 -13.50 10.25
N ARG A 84 7.90 -12.27 9.81
CA ARG A 84 7.16 -11.32 10.64
C ARG A 84 5.77 -11.82 11.04
N ALA A 85 5.08 -12.55 10.16
CA ALA A 85 3.80 -13.16 10.48
C ALA A 85 3.94 -14.22 11.59
N ILE A 86 4.95 -15.08 11.50
CA ILE A 86 5.26 -16.13 12.49
C ILE A 86 5.63 -15.50 13.85
N GLU A 87 6.37 -14.39 13.85
CA GLU A 87 6.70 -13.62 15.06
C GLU A 87 5.49 -12.88 15.65
N GLY A 88 4.33 -12.94 15.01
CA GLY A 88 3.09 -12.33 15.50
C GLY A 88 2.90 -10.85 15.11
N GLY A 89 3.73 -10.34 14.21
CA GLY A 89 3.68 -8.93 13.80
C GLY A 89 2.39 -8.50 13.11
N TYR A 90 1.54 -9.46 12.68
CA TYR A 90 0.25 -9.20 12.02
C TYR A 90 -0.96 -9.73 12.77
N GLN A 91 -0.82 -10.11 14.04
CA GLN A 91 -1.93 -10.66 14.84
C GLN A 91 -3.08 -9.67 15.09
N PHE A 92 -2.86 -8.38 14.87
CA PHE A 92 -3.90 -7.36 14.98
C PHE A 92 -4.88 -7.38 13.81
N LEU A 93 -4.52 -7.97 12.66
CA LEU A 93 -5.38 -8.00 11.48
C LEU A 93 -6.64 -8.85 11.69
N ASP A 94 -7.70 -8.45 11.03
CA ASP A 94 -8.97 -9.16 10.96
C ASP A 94 -9.12 -9.97 9.67
N GLY A 95 -8.29 -9.69 8.67
CA GLY A 95 -8.17 -10.48 7.45
C GLY A 95 -7.03 -10.00 6.57
N ILE A 96 -6.71 -10.80 5.53
CA ILE A 96 -5.72 -10.47 4.51
C ILE A 96 -6.33 -10.69 3.13
N ALA A 97 -6.25 -9.66 2.28
CA ALA A 97 -6.61 -9.74 0.88
C ALA A 97 -5.34 -9.95 0.04
N GLY A 98 -5.13 -11.17 -0.40
CA GLY A 98 -4.03 -11.59 -1.27
C GLY A 98 -4.42 -11.65 -2.73
N VAL A 99 -3.42 -11.62 -3.62
CA VAL A 99 -3.59 -11.71 -5.08
C VAL A 99 -2.81 -12.89 -5.61
N ASP A 100 -3.45 -13.69 -6.45
CA ASP A 100 -2.84 -14.81 -7.15
C ASP A 100 -2.09 -14.32 -8.42
N ILE A 101 -0.95 -13.67 -8.23
CA ILE A 101 -0.10 -13.15 -9.30
C ILE A 101 1.33 -13.64 -9.18
N CYS A 102 1.81 -13.81 -7.97
CA CYS A 102 3.19 -14.11 -7.67
C CYS A 102 3.30 -15.38 -6.86
N GLU A 103 3.91 -16.42 -7.42
CA GLU A 103 4.05 -17.72 -6.77
C GLU A 103 4.72 -17.65 -5.39
N CYS A 104 5.72 -16.78 -5.21
CA CYS A 104 6.35 -16.59 -3.90
C CYS A 104 5.37 -16.01 -2.87
N MET A 105 4.50 -15.08 -3.28
CA MET A 105 3.49 -14.51 -2.38
C MET A 105 2.35 -15.48 -2.11
N ASN A 106 1.94 -16.28 -3.11
CA ASN A 106 0.93 -17.33 -2.92
C ASN A 106 1.40 -18.31 -1.85
N ARG A 107 2.63 -18.81 -1.98
CA ARG A 107 3.22 -19.70 -0.96
C ARG A 107 3.33 -19.01 0.41
N CYS A 108 3.61 -17.71 0.45
CA CYS A 108 3.63 -16.95 1.69
C CYS A 108 2.24 -16.96 2.37
N TYR A 109 1.18 -16.61 1.66
CA TYR A 109 -0.19 -16.60 2.20
C TYR A 109 -0.66 -17.99 2.62
N GLU A 110 -0.41 -19.03 1.80
CA GLU A 110 -0.76 -20.41 2.14
C GLU A 110 -0.08 -20.86 3.44
N ASN A 111 1.20 -20.48 3.64
CA ASN A 111 1.88 -20.76 4.89
C ASN A 111 1.35 -19.93 6.06
N MET A 112 0.96 -18.67 5.83
CA MET A 112 0.29 -17.86 6.86
C MET A 112 -1.03 -18.50 7.31
N GLU A 113 -1.80 -19.08 6.39
CA GLU A 113 -3.04 -19.81 6.70
C GLU A 113 -2.74 -21.12 7.44
N LEU A 114 -1.77 -21.92 6.94
CA LEU A 114 -1.37 -23.19 7.55
C LEU A 114 -0.84 -23.02 8.99
N LEU A 115 -0.11 -21.94 9.25
CA LEU A 115 0.50 -21.66 10.55
C LEU A 115 -0.45 -20.92 11.50
N ASP A 116 -1.68 -20.65 11.07
CA ASP A 116 -2.71 -20.00 11.86
C ASP A 116 -2.20 -18.70 12.54
N ILE A 117 -1.67 -17.78 11.72
CA ILE A 117 -1.02 -16.54 12.18
C ILE A 117 -1.97 -15.55 12.86
N LYS A 118 -3.28 -15.81 12.84
CA LYS A 118 -4.28 -14.93 13.42
C LYS A 118 -4.04 -14.67 14.91
N GLY A 119 -4.46 -13.52 15.39
CA GLY A 119 -4.47 -13.20 16.81
C GLY A 119 -5.46 -14.04 17.60
N LYS A 120 -5.28 -14.10 18.92
CA LYS A 120 -6.24 -14.75 19.82
C LYS A 120 -7.63 -14.10 19.68
N ASN A 121 -8.67 -14.93 19.70
CA ASN A 121 -10.09 -14.51 19.56
C ASN A 121 -10.44 -13.85 18.22
N LYS A 122 -9.68 -14.16 17.16
CA LYS A 122 -9.94 -13.71 15.78
C LYS A 122 -10.66 -14.82 14.97
N ASP A 123 -11.78 -15.32 15.48
CA ASP A 123 -12.52 -16.43 14.84
C ASP A 123 -13.05 -16.06 13.45
N ASN A 124 -13.31 -14.78 13.20
CA ASN A 124 -13.76 -14.27 11.91
C ASN A 124 -12.61 -13.98 10.93
N PHE A 125 -11.34 -14.15 11.33
CA PHE A 125 -10.19 -13.92 10.46
C PHE A 125 -10.26 -14.77 9.19
N PHE A 126 -9.86 -14.19 8.07
CA PHE A 126 -9.77 -14.91 6.80
C PHE A 126 -8.62 -14.40 5.95
N ILE A 127 -8.11 -15.26 5.08
CA ILE A 127 -7.20 -14.90 4.00
C ILE A 127 -7.93 -15.19 2.69
N SER A 128 -7.91 -14.23 1.77
CA SER A 128 -8.50 -14.39 0.44
C SER A 128 -7.42 -14.34 -0.64
N TYR A 129 -7.68 -15.01 -1.76
CA TYR A 129 -6.80 -15.07 -2.93
C TYR A 129 -7.60 -14.63 -4.15
N VAL A 130 -7.36 -13.45 -4.65
CA VAL A 130 -8.03 -12.90 -5.82
C VAL A 130 -7.19 -13.20 -7.05
N ASP A 131 -7.76 -13.90 -8.01
CA ASP A 131 -7.14 -14.11 -9.31
C ASP A 131 -7.34 -12.86 -10.18
N VAL A 132 -6.23 -12.27 -10.62
CA VAL A 132 -6.23 -11.06 -11.46
C VAL A 132 -5.42 -11.33 -12.72
N PRO A 133 -6.05 -11.70 -13.84
CA PRO A 133 -5.36 -11.89 -15.11
C PRO A 133 -4.69 -10.60 -15.60
N GLY A 134 -3.51 -10.74 -16.23
CA GLY A 134 -2.67 -9.62 -16.65
C GLY A 134 -3.09 -8.93 -17.95
N LYS A 135 -4.36 -9.00 -18.34
CA LYS A 135 -4.86 -8.40 -19.58
C LYS A 135 -5.96 -7.39 -19.30
N ASP A 136 -5.91 -6.26 -19.99
CA ASP A 136 -6.98 -5.26 -19.99
C ASP A 136 -8.01 -5.61 -21.06
N GLU A 137 -8.89 -6.57 -20.73
CA GLU A 137 -10.00 -7.03 -21.55
C GLU A 137 -11.28 -7.05 -20.72
N GLU A 138 -12.45 -6.87 -21.32
CA GLU A 138 -13.74 -6.83 -20.61
C GLU A 138 -13.98 -8.10 -19.78
N ILE A 139 -13.66 -9.25 -20.35
CA ILE A 139 -13.79 -10.54 -19.64
C ILE A 139 -12.90 -10.61 -18.38
N THR A 140 -11.75 -9.93 -18.38
CA THR A 140 -10.89 -9.81 -17.20
C THR A 140 -11.56 -8.94 -16.13
N VAL A 141 -12.16 -7.83 -16.54
CA VAL A 141 -12.88 -6.94 -15.62
C VAL A 141 -14.03 -7.70 -14.94
N GLU A 142 -14.86 -8.38 -15.73
CA GLU A 142 -15.97 -9.19 -15.22
C GLU A 142 -15.48 -10.28 -14.25
N HIS A 143 -14.40 -10.97 -14.60
CA HIS A 143 -13.80 -12.00 -13.75
C HIS A 143 -13.29 -11.43 -12.42
N VAL A 144 -12.55 -10.32 -12.44
CA VAL A 144 -11.99 -9.70 -11.23
C VAL A 144 -13.10 -9.13 -10.34
N VAL A 145 -14.16 -8.56 -10.92
CA VAL A 145 -15.36 -8.11 -10.20
C VAL A 145 -15.98 -9.28 -9.43
N GLU A 146 -16.18 -10.42 -10.08
CA GLU A 146 -16.72 -11.63 -9.45
C GLU A 146 -15.79 -12.14 -8.33
N GLN A 147 -14.48 -12.17 -8.58
CA GLN A 147 -13.50 -12.59 -7.59
C GLN A 147 -13.53 -11.69 -6.34
N LEU A 148 -13.50 -10.37 -6.51
CA LEU A 148 -13.51 -9.41 -5.41
C LEU A 148 -14.84 -9.46 -4.64
N ARG A 149 -15.96 -9.54 -5.35
CA ARG A 149 -17.29 -9.64 -4.73
C ARG A 149 -17.35 -10.88 -3.82
N ARG A 150 -16.97 -12.05 -4.34
CA ARG A 150 -17.08 -13.31 -3.63
C ARG A 150 -16.04 -13.52 -2.54
N LYS A 151 -14.78 -13.12 -2.81
CA LYS A 151 -13.63 -13.45 -1.94
C LYS A 151 -13.25 -12.37 -0.96
N VAL A 152 -13.66 -11.11 -1.20
CA VAL A 152 -13.30 -9.99 -0.34
C VAL A 152 -14.56 -9.33 0.24
N LEU A 153 -15.44 -8.81 -0.60
CA LEU A 153 -16.57 -8.00 -0.14
C LEU A 153 -17.60 -8.84 0.63
N GLN A 154 -18.01 -10.00 0.10
CA GLN A 154 -18.96 -10.86 0.77
C GLN A 154 -18.46 -11.37 2.14
N PRO A 155 -17.20 -11.84 2.29
CA PRO A 155 -16.65 -12.18 3.61
C PRO A 155 -16.59 -10.98 4.58
N LEU A 156 -16.30 -9.76 4.11
CA LEU A 156 -16.35 -8.56 4.95
C LEU A 156 -17.76 -8.30 5.46
N HIS A 157 -18.75 -8.40 4.57
CA HIS A 157 -20.16 -8.24 4.95
C HIS A 157 -20.62 -9.33 5.93
N ASP A 158 -20.38 -10.60 5.61
CA ASP A 158 -20.91 -11.74 6.37
C ASP A 158 -20.27 -11.87 7.76
N ARG A 159 -18.98 -11.56 7.88
CA ARG A 159 -18.22 -11.75 9.12
C ARG A 159 -18.19 -10.52 10.01
N TYR A 160 -18.25 -9.33 9.42
CA TYR A 160 -18.03 -8.06 10.12
C TYR A 160 -19.16 -7.04 9.95
N GLY A 161 -20.19 -7.38 9.15
CA GLY A 161 -21.32 -6.48 8.90
C GLY A 161 -20.95 -5.23 8.08
N THR A 162 -19.83 -5.23 7.40
CA THR A 162 -19.38 -4.08 6.58
C THR A 162 -20.41 -3.75 5.51
N ASP A 163 -20.74 -2.47 5.36
CA ASP A 163 -21.56 -2.00 4.25
C ASP A 163 -20.76 -2.03 2.95
N ILE A 164 -21.19 -2.89 2.03
CA ILE A 164 -20.58 -3.08 0.71
C ILE A 164 -21.42 -2.49 -0.43
N SER A 165 -22.33 -1.56 -0.10
CA SER A 165 -23.18 -0.88 -1.08
C SER A 165 -22.37 0.07 -1.98
N ASP A 166 -22.96 0.39 -3.14
CA ASP A 166 -22.41 1.41 -4.04
C ASP A 166 -22.16 2.75 -3.34
N LYS A 167 -23.04 3.10 -2.39
CA LYS A 167 -22.86 4.32 -1.59
C LYS A 167 -21.59 4.26 -0.76
N ALA A 168 -21.36 3.18 -0.02
CA ALA A 168 -20.13 3.01 0.77
C ALA A 168 -18.88 3.00 -0.11
N MET A 169 -18.95 2.38 -1.29
CA MET A 169 -17.84 2.40 -2.25
C MET A 169 -17.55 3.81 -2.78
N ARG A 170 -18.58 4.61 -3.10
CA ARG A 170 -18.39 6.01 -3.53
C ARG A 170 -17.76 6.86 -2.44
N GLU A 171 -18.21 6.74 -1.19
CA GLU A 171 -17.62 7.45 -0.05
C GLU A 171 -16.15 7.07 0.17
N ALA A 172 -15.81 5.79 0.01
CA ALA A 172 -14.41 5.34 0.09
C ALA A 172 -13.55 5.88 -1.05
N VAL A 173 -14.10 5.94 -2.28
CA VAL A 173 -13.41 6.52 -3.46
C VAL A 173 -13.18 8.02 -3.26
N GLU A 174 -14.11 8.77 -2.70
CA GLU A 174 -13.92 10.20 -2.42
C GLU A 174 -12.74 10.44 -1.48
N LYS A 175 -12.66 9.70 -0.36
CA LYS A 175 -11.55 9.79 0.60
C LYS A 175 -10.22 9.35 -0.03
N PHE A 176 -10.24 8.29 -0.83
CA PHE A 176 -9.07 7.83 -1.56
C PHE A 176 -8.58 8.90 -2.55
N ASN A 177 -9.47 9.49 -3.32
CA ASN A 177 -9.16 10.54 -4.30
C ASN A 177 -8.60 11.80 -3.60
N GLU A 178 -9.15 12.16 -2.46
CA GLU A 178 -8.64 13.29 -1.64
C GLU A 178 -7.18 13.05 -1.23
N MET A 179 -6.86 11.87 -0.70
CA MET A 179 -5.49 11.50 -0.36
C MET A 179 -4.59 11.50 -1.61
N CYS A 180 -5.07 10.99 -2.75
CA CYS A 180 -4.31 10.99 -4.00
C CYS A 180 -3.96 12.41 -4.46
N ARG A 181 -4.89 13.38 -4.37
CA ARG A 181 -4.61 14.78 -4.71
C ARG A 181 -3.47 15.36 -3.87
N ILE A 182 -3.51 15.16 -2.55
CA ILE A 182 -2.47 15.67 -1.64
C ILE A 182 -1.11 15.06 -1.98
N ILE A 183 -1.04 13.75 -2.11
CA ILE A 183 0.22 13.03 -2.40
C ILE A 183 0.77 13.41 -3.79
N ASN A 184 -0.10 13.57 -4.79
CA ASN A 184 0.33 13.99 -6.12
C ASN A 184 0.87 15.42 -6.11
N GLU A 185 0.23 16.35 -5.39
CA GLU A 185 0.72 17.74 -5.26
C GLU A 185 2.10 17.77 -4.60
N MET A 186 2.32 17.01 -3.52
CA MET A 186 3.66 16.87 -2.91
C MET A 186 4.66 16.24 -3.89
N GLY A 187 4.24 15.21 -4.63
CA GLY A 187 5.08 14.53 -5.62
C GLY A 187 5.55 15.43 -6.75
N GLU A 188 4.69 16.34 -7.22
CA GLU A 188 5.03 17.33 -8.26
C GLU A 188 6.12 18.31 -7.79
N MET A 189 6.19 18.63 -6.49
CA MET A 189 7.22 19.53 -5.93
C MET A 189 8.64 18.96 -6.08
N ARG A 190 8.79 17.62 -6.24
CA ARG A 190 10.09 16.99 -6.52
C ARG A 190 10.64 17.32 -7.90
N LYS A 191 9.81 17.78 -8.83
CA LYS A 191 10.22 18.10 -10.21
C LYS A 191 10.90 19.45 -10.34
N ALA A 192 10.76 20.33 -9.33
CA ALA A 192 11.36 21.65 -9.35
C ALA A 192 12.89 21.58 -9.48
N GLU A 193 13.52 22.61 -10.06
CA GLU A 193 14.97 22.71 -10.16
C GLU A 193 15.62 22.71 -8.77
N ASN A 194 15.02 23.44 -7.83
CA ASN A 194 15.38 23.44 -6.42
C ASN A 194 14.21 22.90 -5.62
N PRO A 195 14.16 21.58 -5.37
CA PRO A 195 13.03 20.94 -4.72
C PRO A 195 12.95 21.33 -3.24
N VAL A 196 11.74 21.40 -2.73
CA VAL A 196 11.43 21.67 -1.32
C VAL A 196 11.17 20.41 -0.49
N ILE A 197 11.21 19.25 -1.11
CA ILE A 197 11.04 17.94 -0.48
C ILE A 197 12.04 16.96 -1.08
N THR A 198 12.66 16.12 -0.27
CA THR A 198 13.57 15.06 -0.76
C THR A 198 12.76 13.83 -1.22
N GLY A 199 13.38 12.96 -1.99
CA GLY A 199 12.79 11.67 -2.37
C GLY A 199 12.55 10.79 -1.15
N ALA A 200 13.46 10.79 -0.17
CA ALA A 200 13.33 10.06 1.08
C ALA A 200 12.17 10.57 1.94
N GLU A 201 12.05 11.89 2.14
CA GLU A 201 10.90 12.49 2.84
C GLU A 201 9.58 12.12 2.17
N PHE A 202 9.51 12.25 0.85
CA PHE A 202 8.31 11.89 0.09
C PHE A 202 7.97 10.40 0.23
N HIS A 203 8.97 9.52 0.16
CA HIS A 203 8.75 8.07 0.30
C HIS A 203 8.22 7.71 1.69
N LYS A 204 8.77 8.30 2.78
CA LYS A 204 8.28 8.12 4.14
C LYS A 204 6.81 8.53 4.27
N ILE A 205 6.43 9.68 3.71
CA ILE A 205 5.04 10.16 3.69
C ILE A 205 4.14 9.17 2.91
N VAL A 206 4.56 8.73 1.73
CA VAL A 206 3.81 7.76 0.92
C VAL A 206 3.63 6.44 1.67
N LEU A 207 4.69 5.90 2.27
CA LEU A 207 4.61 4.68 3.07
C LEU A 207 3.64 4.82 4.26
N ALA A 208 3.68 5.96 4.96
CA ALA A 208 2.76 6.21 6.07
C ALA A 208 1.29 6.11 5.63
N THR A 209 0.95 6.58 4.43
CA THR A 209 -0.42 6.45 3.89
C THR A 209 -0.85 5.02 3.65
N TYR A 210 0.07 4.07 3.52
CA TYR A 210 -0.26 2.66 3.31
C TYR A 210 -0.50 1.87 4.60
N VAL A 211 -0.01 2.35 5.74
CA VAL A 211 0.05 1.55 6.98
C VAL A 211 -0.93 2.01 8.05
N CYS A 212 -1.87 2.89 7.73
CA CYS A 212 -2.84 3.41 8.68
C CYS A 212 -4.18 3.76 8.02
N PRO A 213 -5.26 3.97 8.80
CA PRO A 213 -6.53 4.48 8.32
C PRO A 213 -6.36 5.82 7.60
N LYS A 214 -6.93 5.94 6.40
CA LYS A 214 -6.73 7.10 5.52
C LYS A 214 -7.29 8.39 6.10
N ASP A 215 -8.45 8.31 6.74
CA ASP A 215 -9.12 9.43 7.37
C ASP A 215 -8.35 10.01 8.57
N LEU A 216 -7.63 9.17 9.33
CA LEU A 216 -6.90 9.61 10.51
C LEU A 216 -5.58 10.31 10.19
N ILE A 217 -5.00 10.08 9.01
CA ILE A 217 -3.73 10.71 8.61
C ILE A 217 -3.92 12.00 7.79
N LEU A 218 -5.12 12.25 7.25
CA LEU A 218 -5.38 13.36 6.32
C LEU A 218 -4.96 14.72 6.86
N ASP A 219 -5.31 15.05 8.10
CA ASP A 219 -4.97 16.35 8.69
C ASP A 219 -3.45 16.59 8.69
N LYS A 220 -2.66 15.55 9.00
CA LYS A 220 -1.20 15.62 8.98
C LYS A 220 -0.63 15.75 7.57
N LEU A 221 -1.28 15.14 6.59
CA LEU A 221 -0.91 15.31 5.19
C LEU A 221 -1.20 16.74 4.72
N TYR A 222 -2.35 17.31 5.06
CA TYR A 222 -2.67 18.71 4.75
C TYR A 222 -1.70 19.68 5.42
N GLU A 223 -1.42 19.55 6.73
CA GLU A 223 -0.45 20.39 7.44
C GLU A 223 0.93 20.32 6.77
N THR A 224 1.36 19.11 6.34
CA THR A 224 2.65 18.92 5.67
C THR A 224 2.66 19.53 4.28
N LEU A 225 1.58 19.40 3.52
CA LEU A 225 1.46 20.04 2.20
C LEU A 225 1.56 21.57 2.30
N GLU A 226 0.87 22.18 3.26
CA GLU A 226 0.94 23.63 3.48
C GLU A 226 2.34 24.09 3.95
N GLU A 227 3.01 23.27 4.76
CA GLU A 227 4.41 23.53 5.13
C GLU A 227 5.33 23.49 3.91
N LEU A 228 5.17 22.51 3.02
CA LEU A 228 5.95 22.37 1.79
C LEU A 228 5.74 23.54 0.83
N LYS A 229 4.53 24.11 0.74
CA LYS A 229 4.25 25.30 -0.09
C LYS A 229 5.04 26.54 0.36
N THR A 230 5.41 26.60 1.62
CA THR A 230 6.13 27.73 2.21
C THR A 230 7.58 27.43 2.56
N ARG A 231 8.01 26.16 2.42
CA ARG A 231 9.38 25.72 2.73
C ARG A 231 10.38 26.25 1.71
N GLU A 232 11.43 26.88 2.20
CA GLU A 232 12.51 27.35 1.33
C GLU A 232 13.43 26.18 0.92
N PRO A 233 13.77 26.04 -0.37
CA PRO A 233 14.74 25.06 -0.83
C PRO A 233 16.14 25.41 -0.34
N ASP A 234 17.06 24.45 -0.38
CA ASP A 234 18.46 24.73 -0.11
C ASP A 234 19.05 25.73 -1.12
N LYS A 235 19.82 26.69 -0.63
CA LYS A 235 20.46 27.71 -1.47
C LYS A 235 21.40 27.13 -2.51
N LYS A 236 21.94 25.95 -2.27
CA LYS A 236 22.78 25.21 -3.19
C LYS A 236 22.27 23.77 -3.23
N SER A 237 21.98 23.29 -4.44
CA SER A 237 21.56 21.90 -4.61
C SER A 237 22.62 20.95 -4.03
N PRO A 238 22.29 20.11 -3.05
CA PRO A 238 23.22 19.20 -2.41
C PRO A 238 23.56 17.98 -3.29
N PHE A 239 22.82 17.77 -4.37
CA PHE A 239 22.96 16.58 -5.22
C PHE A 239 23.73 16.84 -6.53
N ARG A 240 24.40 15.82 -7.03
CA ARG A 240 25.17 15.83 -8.29
C ARG A 240 24.37 15.29 -9.48
N ALA A 241 23.37 14.47 -9.22
CA ALA A 241 22.52 13.86 -10.25
C ALA A 241 21.07 13.75 -9.77
N ARG A 242 20.15 13.86 -10.72
CA ARG A 242 18.72 13.53 -10.51
C ARG A 242 18.49 12.13 -11.08
N VAL A 243 17.83 11.27 -10.31
CA VAL A 243 17.58 9.89 -10.68
C VAL A 243 16.10 9.55 -10.58
N VAL A 244 15.70 8.53 -11.34
CA VAL A 244 14.41 7.86 -11.22
C VAL A 244 14.69 6.44 -10.74
N ILE A 245 14.01 6.01 -9.67
CA ILE A 245 14.11 4.64 -9.19
C ILE A 245 12.94 3.84 -9.76
N VAL A 246 13.28 2.73 -10.43
CA VAL A 246 12.30 1.78 -10.97
C VAL A 246 12.61 0.40 -10.41
N GLY A 247 11.59 -0.29 -9.91
CA GLY A 247 11.82 -1.61 -9.31
C GLY A 247 10.55 -2.28 -8.79
N GLY A 248 10.75 -3.31 -7.97
CA GLY A 248 9.70 -4.07 -7.32
C GLY A 248 9.35 -3.55 -5.92
N GLU A 249 9.52 -4.40 -4.93
CA GLU A 249 9.16 -4.13 -3.54
C GLU A 249 10.29 -3.36 -2.83
N ILE A 250 10.09 -2.07 -2.59
CA ILE A 250 10.95 -1.23 -1.76
C ILE A 250 10.06 -0.69 -0.63
N ASP A 251 10.00 -1.42 0.47
CA ASP A 251 9.18 -1.11 1.64
C ASP A 251 10.00 -0.49 2.79
N ASP A 252 11.31 -0.36 2.59
CA ASP A 252 12.25 0.26 3.51
C ASP A 252 12.56 1.70 3.06
N PRO A 253 12.22 2.73 3.86
CA PRO A 253 12.50 4.12 3.52
C PRO A 253 13.99 4.45 3.47
N ASP A 254 14.83 3.74 4.22
CA ASP A 254 16.27 3.98 4.30
C ASP A 254 16.97 3.69 2.96
N MET A 255 16.37 2.85 2.12
CA MET A 255 16.90 2.59 0.78
C MET A 255 16.96 3.86 -0.08
N ILE A 256 15.94 4.70 0.00
CA ILE A 256 15.89 5.97 -0.75
C ILE A 256 16.86 6.98 -0.14
N GLU A 257 16.92 7.03 1.20
CA GLU A 257 17.85 7.90 1.93
C GLU A 257 19.31 7.56 1.58
N LEU A 258 19.67 6.29 1.54
CA LEU A 258 21.00 5.84 1.15
C LEU A 258 21.38 6.29 -0.27
N VAL A 259 20.45 6.25 -1.22
CA VAL A 259 20.66 6.76 -2.57
C VAL A 259 20.90 8.26 -2.58
N GLU A 260 20.14 9.03 -1.79
CA GLU A 260 20.29 10.49 -1.70
C GLU A 260 21.55 10.89 -0.96
N ASP A 261 21.96 10.19 0.08
CA ASP A 261 23.22 10.38 0.81
C ASP A 261 24.45 10.14 -0.07
N SER A 262 24.33 9.30 -1.08
CA SER A 262 25.39 9.10 -2.07
C SER A 262 25.59 10.30 -3.02
N GLY A 263 24.76 11.32 -2.92
CA GLY A 263 24.80 12.54 -3.72
C GLY A 263 23.89 12.52 -4.96
N ALA A 264 22.90 11.65 -4.98
CA ALA A 264 21.80 11.68 -5.93
C ALA A 264 20.60 12.46 -5.35
N TYR A 265 19.59 12.69 -6.17
CA TYR A 265 18.27 13.18 -5.78
C TYR A 265 17.21 12.34 -6.49
N VAL A 266 16.32 11.72 -5.74
CA VAL A 266 15.25 10.87 -6.26
C VAL A 266 14.05 11.73 -6.69
N ALA A 267 14.12 12.21 -7.94
CA ALA A 267 13.11 13.12 -8.49
C ALA A 267 11.79 12.43 -8.84
N ALA A 268 11.82 11.13 -9.09
CA ALA A 268 10.64 10.32 -9.36
C ALA A 268 10.92 8.85 -9.02
N ASP A 269 9.86 8.09 -8.91
CA ASP A 269 9.94 6.67 -8.64
C ASP A 269 8.84 5.90 -9.40
N ARG A 270 9.08 4.59 -9.61
CA ARG A 270 8.11 3.63 -10.15
C ARG A 270 8.37 2.26 -9.52
N PHE A 271 8.00 2.09 -8.28
CA PHE A 271 8.10 0.83 -7.54
C PHE A 271 6.88 0.61 -6.65
N CYS A 272 6.69 -0.62 -6.18
CA CYS A 272 5.42 -1.05 -5.58
C CYS A 272 5.03 -0.27 -4.32
N TYR A 273 5.97 0.03 -3.41
CA TYR A 273 5.72 0.81 -2.20
C TYR A 273 5.96 2.33 -2.38
N GLY A 274 6.10 2.77 -3.61
CA GLY A 274 6.19 4.17 -4.00
C GLY A 274 4.99 4.62 -4.81
N SER A 275 5.25 5.11 -6.03
CA SER A 275 4.25 5.74 -6.90
C SER A 275 3.47 4.77 -7.80
N ILE A 276 3.67 3.45 -7.71
CA ILE A 276 2.76 2.49 -8.34
C ILE A 276 1.54 2.29 -7.43
N PRO A 277 0.33 2.31 -7.96
CA PRO A 277 -0.14 2.43 -9.36
C PRO A 277 -0.22 3.86 -9.91
N GLY A 278 0.34 4.85 -9.29
CA GLY A 278 0.39 6.22 -9.80
C GLY A 278 -0.50 7.20 -9.04
N ARG A 279 -1.21 6.73 -8.02
CA ARG A 279 -2.05 7.56 -7.15
C ARG A 279 -3.04 8.45 -7.92
N LYS A 280 -3.54 7.96 -9.05
CA LYS A 280 -4.54 8.67 -9.83
C LYS A 280 -5.90 8.60 -9.14
N GLU A 281 -6.69 9.65 -9.32
CA GLU A 281 -8.07 9.68 -8.86
C GLU A 281 -8.91 8.69 -9.66
N ILE A 282 -9.73 7.90 -8.95
CA ILE A 282 -10.68 6.98 -9.58
C ILE A 282 -11.86 7.81 -10.09
N PRO A 283 -12.10 7.87 -11.40
CA PRO A 283 -13.27 8.56 -11.94
C PRO A 283 -14.49 7.67 -11.77
N LEU A 284 -15.55 8.17 -11.17
CA LEU A 284 -16.84 7.48 -11.08
C LEU A 284 -17.90 8.24 -11.85
N ASN A 285 -18.80 7.50 -12.47
CA ASN A 285 -20.01 8.01 -13.12
C ASN A 285 -21.25 7.23 -12.64
N ASP A 286 -22.41 7.53 -13.17
CA ASP A 286 -23.69 6.88 -12.84
C ASP A 286 -24.17 5.89 -13.91
N GLU A 287 -23.34 5.58 -14.90
CA GLU A 287 -23.70 4.74 -16.04
C GLU A 287 -23.37 3.26 -15.81
N GLU A 288 -22.42 2.96 -14.95
CA GLU A 288 -21.91 1.61 -14.68
C GLU A 288 -21.85 1.32 -13.18
N ASP A 289 -21.95 0.05 -12.79
CA ASP A 289 -21.76 -0.43 -11.42
C ASP A 289 -20.43 0.06 -10.82
N VAL A 290 -20.47 0.57 -9.59
CA VAL A 290 -19.32 1.23 -8.95
C VAL A 290 -18.13 0.29 -8.81
N LEU A 291 -18.37 -0.96 -8.41
CA LEU A 291 -17.31 -1.97 -8.28
C LEU A 291 -16.63 -2.20 -9.63
N THR A 292 -17.40 -2.30 -10.73
CA THR A 292 -16.87 -2.49 -12.07
C THR A 292 -15.97 -1.32 -12.50
N GLN A 293 -16.36 -0.08 -12.21
CA GLN A 293 -15.54 1.10 -12.50
C GLN A 293 -14.23 1.09 -11.71
N ILE A 294 -14.26 0.75 -10.41
CA ILE A 294 -13.07 0.63 -9.58
C ILE A 294 -12.12 -0.45 -10.13
N VAL A 295 -12.65 -1.60 -10.50
CA VAL A 295 -11.86 -2.73 -11.03
C VAL A 295 -11.22 -2.36 -12.37
N ARG A 296 -12.02 -1.81 -13.29
CA ARG A 296 -11.54 -1.36 -14.60
C ARG A 296 -10.40 -0.36 -14.47
N PHE A 297 -10.59 0.65 -13.65
CA PHE A 297 -9.55 1.63 -13.36
C PHE A 297 -8.28 0.97 -12.78
N ASN A 298 -8.46 0.06 -11.82
CA ASN A 298 -7.33 -0.62 -11.19
C ASN A 298 -6.53 -1.47 -12.19
N ILE A 299 -7.19 -2.23 -13.08
CA ILE A 299 -6.54 -3.02 -14.12
C ILE A 299 -5.77 -2.13 -15.09
N GLN A 300 -6.36 -1.04 -15.54
CA GLN A 300 -5.75 -0.12 -16.52
C GLN A 300 -4.56 0.65 -15.96
N GLU A 301 -4.63 1.05 -14.69
CA GLU A 301 -3.60 1.90 -14.10
C GLU A 301 -2.47 1.12 -13.42
N THR A 302 -2.69 -0.15 -13.07
CA THR A 302 -1.68 -0.96 -12.40
C THR A 302 -0.61 -1.45 -13.37
N ALA A 303 0.46 -0.67 -13.51
CA ALA A 303 1.62 -1.06 -14.31
C ALA A 303 2.57 -1.93 -13.47
N CYS A 304 2.21 -3.18 -13.25
CA CYS A 304 3.03 -4.13 -12.49
C CYS A 304 4.26 -4.55 -13.33
N PRO A 305 5.50 -4.41 -12.80
CA PRO A 305 6.70 -4.85 -13.53
C PRO A 305 6.73 -6.36 -13.80
N ARG A 306 5.93 -7.16 -13.10
CA ARG A 306 5.81 -8.61 -13.36
C ARG A 306 4.96 -8.94 -14.57
N TYR A 307 4.08 -8.01 -14.99
CA TYR A 307 3.34 -8.11 -16.26
C TYR A 307 4.10 -7.52 -17.44
N LEU A 308 5.18 -6.79 -17.20
CA LEU A 308 6.11 -6.43 -18.26
C LEU A 308 6.76 -7.75 -18.71
N SER A 309 6.07 -8.43 -19.58
CA SER A 309 6.50 -9.67 -20.18
C SER A 309 7.89 -9.48 -20.77
N LEU A 310 8.80 -10.36 -20.37
CA LEU A 310 10.15 -10.45 -20.96
C LEU A 310 10.12 -10.62 -22.50
N ILE A 311 8.95 -10.86 -23.09
CA ILE A 311 8.70 -10.94 -24.52
C ILE A 311 8.62 -9.56 -25.20
N HIS A 312 8.56 -8.49 -24.45
CA HIS A 312 8.46 -7.13 -24.98
C HIS A 312 9.68 -6.25 -24.68
N ILE A 313 10.78 -6.86 -24.20
CA ILE A 313 12.07 -6.20 -24.03
C ILE A 313 12.93 -6.49 -25.26
#